data_ff0b1e0741b4c93e1ee150470f8e778d
#
_entry.id   ff0b1e0741b4c93e1ee150470f8e778d
#
_cell.length_a   1.000
_cell.length_b   1.000
_cell.length_c   1.000
_cell.angle_alpha   90.00
_cell.angle_beta   90.00
_cell.angle_gamma   90.00
#
_symmetry.space_group_name_H-M   'P 1'
#
loop_
_entity.id
_entity.type
_entity.pdbx_description
1 polymer ?
#
loop_
_entity_poly.entity_id
_entity_poly.type
_entity_poly.pdbx_seq_one_letter_code
_entity_poly.pdbx_strand_id
1 'polypeptide(L)'
;VDEICSSLSTITPAIDYIRIGSELSCDERYREHLVENVLEPLNNRKEVRQRLASCRVYVGTVASLSSKTELFKLKRFDVAIVDEATQILEPQLLWILAAKSSDGQNSVGKFILIGDHKQLPAVVLQSKEESEVFDEGLRNIGLLNLKDSLFERLYRYHLAEEGSPALDMLCRQGRMNPHVAYFPN
;
A
#
# COMPACT_ATOMS: atom_id res chain seq x y z
N VAL A 1 9.78 -2.08 3.59
CA VAL A 1 10.08 -0.81 2.90
C VAL A 1 11.50 -0.81 2.37
N ASP A 2 12.51 -1.15 3.17
CA ASP A 2 13.93 -1.18 2.74
C ASP A 2 14.17 -2.14 1.58
N GLU A 3 13.49 -3.28 1.53
CA GLU A 3 13.56 -4.23 0.43
C GLU A 3 13.08 -3.61 -0.89
N ILE A 4 12.01 -2.82 -0.83
CA ILE A 4 11.51 -2.07 -2.00
C ILE A 4 12.55 -1.02 -2.43
N CYS A 5 13.14 -0.29 -1.49
CA CYS A 5 14.19 0.68 -1.78
C CYS A 5 15.41 0.01 -2.43
N SER A 6 15.82 -1.15 -1.91
CA SER A 6 16.89 -1.98 -2.47
C SER A 6 16.58 -2.38 -3.91
N SER A 7 15.38 -2.87 -4.16
CA SER A 7 14.95 -3.28 -5.50
C SER A 7 14.93 -2.11 -6.48
N LEU A 8 14.41 -0.96 -6.07
CA LEU A 8 14.41 0.26 -6.89
C LEU A 8 15.83 0.68 -7.27
N SER A 9 16.77 0.64 -6.33
CA SER A 9 18.17 1.00 -6.58
C SER A 9 18.87 0.02 -7.52
N THR A 10 18.45 -1.24 -7.51
CA THR A 10 19.07 -2.29 -8.35
C THR A 10 18.53 -2.27 -9.79
N ILE A 11 17.21 -2.14 -9.94
CA ILE A 11 16.56 -2.22 -11.26
C ILE A 11 16.88 -1.00 -12.12
N THR A 12 16.84 0.18 -11.53
CA THR A 12 17.08 1.44 -12.25
C THR A 12 17.74 2.45 -11.30
N PRO A 13 19.09 2.48 -11.25
CA PRO A 13 19.81 3.32 -10.30
C PRO A 13 19.43 4.81 -10.33
N ALA A 14 18.85 5.28 -11.42
CA ALA A 14 18.42 6.66 -11.61
C ALA A 14 16.94 6.90 -11.22
N ILE A 15 16.22 5.91 -10.68
CA ILE A 15 14.86 6.15 -10.18
C ILE A 15 14.94 7.07 -8.96
N ASP A 16 14.32 8.25 -9.12
CA ASP A 16 14.11 9.18 -8.03
C ASP A 16 12.88 8.77 -7.24
N TYR A 17 13.05 8.55 -5.93
CA TYR A 17 11.95 8.22 -5.03
C TYR A 17 12.07 8.98 -3.70
N ILE A 18 10.96 9.16 -3.04
CA ILE A 18 10.88 9.71 -1.69
C ILE A 18 10.36 8.62 -0.75
N ARG A 19 11.08 8.39 0.35
CA ARG A 19 10.69 7.50 1.42
C ARG A 19 9.95 8.27 2.51
N ILE A 20 8.77 7.77 2.87
CA ILE A 20 7.98 8.28 4.00
C ILE A 20 8.16 7.32 5.17
N GLY A 21 8.72 7.80 6.26
CA GLY A 21 8.99 6.99 7.45
C GLY A 21 9.89 7.69 8.44
N SER A 22 10.22 7.00 9.53
CA SER A 22 11.14 7.49 10.56
C SER A 22 12.58 7.11 10.23
N GLU A 23 13.53 7.96 10.55
CA GLU A 23 14.97 7.67 10.46
C GLU A 23 15.37 6.44 11.28
N LEU A 24 14.76 6.26 12.46
CA LEU A 24 15.04 5.14 13.36
C LEU A 24 14.68 3.77 12.75
N SER A 25 13.71 3.74 11.83
CA SER A 25 13.24 2.53 11.13
C SER A 25 13.75 2.42 9.69
N CYS A 26 14.71 3.27 9.31
CA CYS A 26 15.28 3.35 7.99
C CYS A 26 16.71 2.84 7.98
N ASP A 27 17.04 1.91 7.09
CA ASP A 27 18.43 1.51 6.85
C ASP A 27 19.24 2.75 6.39
N GLU A 28 20.47 2.89 6.91
CA GLU A 28 21.35 4.04 6.63
C GLU A 28 21.53 4.32 5.15
N ARG A 29 21.56 3.28 4.33
CA ARG A 29 21.71 3.37 2.87
C ARG A 29 20.62 4.14 2.17
N TYR A 30 19.43 4.26 2.81
CA TYR A 30 18.24 4.90 2.19
C TYR A 30 17.79 6.15 2.94
N ARG A 31 18.54 6.61 3.94
CA ARG A 31 18.20 7.82 4.73
C ARG A 31 18.16 9.08 3.88
N GLU A 32 19.02 9.18 2.89
CA GLU A 32 19.03 10.33 1.97
C GLU A 32 17.70 10.51 1.21
N HIS A 33 16.92 9.43 1.06
CA HIS A 33 15.61 9.45 0.42
C HIS A 33 14.45 9.77 1.38
N LEU A 34 14.70 9.86 2.69
CA LEU A 34 13.66 10.27 3.64
C LEU A 34 13.15 11.67 3.29
N VAL A 35 11.83 11.85 3.39
CA VAL A 35 11.18 13.11 3.00
C VAL A 35 11.78 14.30 3.73
N GLU A 36 12.12 14.17 5.01
CA GLU A 36 12.77 15.19 5.81
C GLU A 36 14.12 15.59 5.20
N ASN A 37 14.98 14.63 4.88
CA ASN A 37 16.32 14.86 4.33
C ASN A 37 16.26 15.39 2.87
N VAL A 38 15.31 14.90 2.07
CA VAL A 38 15.06 15.39 0.71
C VAL A 38 14.61 16.86 0.70
N LEU A 39 13.89 17.28 1.74
CA LEU A 39 13.34 18.64 1.84
C LEU A 39 14.26 19.61 2.59
N GLU A 40 15.18 19.13 3.42
CA GLU A 40 16.09 19.94 4.24
C GLU A 40 16.85 21.02 3.45
N PRO A 41 17.44 20.71 2.26
CA PRO A 41 18.20 21.71 1.49
C PRO A 41 17.33 22.76 0.80
N LEU A 42 16.00 22.65 0.84
CA LEU A 42 15.09 23.52 0.12
C LEU A 42 14.72 24.75 0.97
N ASN A 43 14.83 25.94 0.37
CA ASN A 43 14.76 27.18 1.13
C ASN A 43 13.36 27.80 1.18
N ASN A 44 12.43 27.35 0.34
CA ASN A 44 11.12 27.96 0.26
C ASN A 44 10.01 26.98 -0.11
N ARG A 45 8.76 27.35 0.16
CA ARG A 45 7.57 26.51 -0.08
C ARG A 45 7.37 26.14 -1.55
N LYS A 46 7.82 26.97 -2.47
CA LYS A 46 7.66 26.72 -3.91
C LYS A 46 8.57 25.55 -4.34
N GLU A 47 9.82 25.56 -3.90
CA GLU A 47 10.78 24.49 -4.16
C GLU A 47 10.30 23.16 -3.54
N VAL A 48 9.87 23.21 -2.27
CA VAL A 48 9.30 22.03 -1.58
C VAL A 48 8.13 21.45 -2.38
N ARG A 49 7.17 22.28 -2.76
CA ARG A 49 6.02 21.84 -3.55
C ARG A 49 6.44 21.27 -4.90
N GLN A 50 7.37 21.91 -5.58
CA GLN A 50 7.88 21.43 -6.88
C GLN A 50 8.60 20.09 -6.72
N ARG A 51 9.45 19.94 -5.70
CA ARG A 51 10.16 18.69 -5.42
C ARG A 51 9.19 17.54 -5.16
N LEU A 52 8.20 17.76 -4.29
CA LEU A 52 7.18 16.77 -4.02
C LEU A 52 6.33 16.44 -5.26
N ALA A 53 5.95 17.42 -6.06
CA ALA A 53 5.15 17.20 -7.25
C ALA A 53 5.91 16.44 -8.36
N SER A 54 7.21 16.70 -8.53
CA SER A 54 8.03 16.11 -9.59
C SER A 54 8.46 14.67 -9.30
N CYS A 55 8.62 14.28 -8.03
CA CYS A 55 9.01 12.93 -7.68
C CYS A 55 7.92 11.93 -8.08
N ARG A 56 8.27 10.87 -8.80
CA ARG A 56 7.32 9.90 -9.35
C ARG A 56 6.98 8.77 -8.41
N VAL A 57 7.90 8.39 -7.53
CA VAL A 57 7.78 7.20 -6.67
C VAL A 57 7.84 7.61 -5.21
N TYR A 58 6.88 7.14 -4.44
CA TYR A 58 6.83 7.29 -3.00
C TYR A 58 6.75 5.92 -2.35
N VAL A 59 7.55 5.69 -1.34
CA VAL A 59 7.64 4.41 -0.62
C VAL A 59 7.45 4.64 0.86
N GLY A 60 6.61 3.83 1.49
CA GLY A 60 6.37 3.95 2.94
C GLY A 60 5.44 2.86 3.44
N THR A 61 5.31 2.74 4.74
CA THR A 61 4.26 1.92 5.33
C THR A 61 2.91 2.63 5.24
N VAL A 62 1.81 1.89 5.29
CA VAL A 62 0.46 2.47 5.33
C VAL A 62 0.33 3.47 6.48
N ALA A 63 0.85 3.12 7.66
CA ALA A 63 0.83 4.00 8.83
C ALA A 63 1.65 5.29 8.63
N SER A 64 2.83 5.20 8.03
CA SER A 64 3.66 6.39 7.76
C SER A 64 3.01 7.30 6.74
N LEU A 65 2.44 6.74 5.68
CA LEU A 65 1.76 7.51 4.64
C LEU A 65 0.47 8.16 5.16
N SER A 66 -0.26 7.51 6.07
CA SER A 66 -1.48 8.08 6.67
C SER A 66 -1.21 9.36 7.47
N SER A 67 0.00 9.53 7.99
CA SER A 67 0.42 10.75 8.68
C SER A 67 0.74 11.92 7.73
N LYS A 68 0.82 11.68 6.43
CA LYS A 68 1.22 12.66 5.39
C LYS A 68 0.10 12.87 4.35
N THR A 69 -1.14 12.95 4.80
CA THR A 69 -2.32 13.10 3.90
C THR A 69 -2.25 14.33 2.99
N GLU A 70 -1.56 15.41 3.42
CA GLU A 70 -1.35 16.61 2.60
C GLU A 70 -0.63 16.31 1.27
N LEU A 71 0.22 15.27 1.23
CA LEU A 71 0.88 14.84 0.01
C LEU A 71 -0.16 14.48 -1.07
N PHE A 72 -1.23 13.80 -0.69
CA PHE A 72 -2.30 13.38 -1.59
C PHE A 72 -3.20 14.54 -2.05
N LYS A 73 -3.16 15.68 -1.36
CA LYS A 73 -3.78 16.93 -1.84
C LYS A 73 -2.92 17.64 -2.88
N LEU A 74 -1.59 17.52 -2.73
CA LEU A 74 -0.63 18.21 -3.61
C LEU A 74 -0.41 17.49 -4.94
N LYS A 75 -0.57 16.15 -4.96
CA LYS A 75 -0.21 15.31 -6.09
C LYS A 75 -1.22 14.20 -6.30
N ARG A 76 -1.50 13.91 -7.57
CA ARG A 76 -2.19 12.68 -7.97
C ARG A 76 -1.20 11.59 -8.32
N PHE A 77 -1.52 10.39 -7.95
CA PHE A 77 -0.78 9.17 -8.24
C PHE A 77 -1.57 8.33 -9.24
N ASP A 78 -0.91 7.84 -10.28
CA ASP A 78 -1.55 6.97 -11.24
C ASP A 78 -1.90 5.62 -10.62
N VAL A 79 -0.99 5.09 -9.79
CA VAL A 79 -1.10 3.77 -9.18
C VAL A 79 -0.60 3.80 -7.73
N ALA A 80 -1.33 3.15 -6.84
CA ALA A 80 -0.86 2.74 -5.52
C ALA A 80 -0.74 1.21 -5.49
N ILE A 81 0.43 0.72 -5.12
CA ILE A 81 0.71 -0.72 -4.95
C ILE A 81 0.81 -0.99 -3.46
N VAL A 82 -0.03 -1.88 -2.96
CA VAL A 82 -0.07 -2.29 -1.56
C VAL A 82 0.39 -3.74 -1.48
N ASP A 83 1.58 -3.94 -0.95
CA ASP A 83 2.15 -5.27 -0.72
C ASP A 83 1.71 -5.81 0.65
N GLU A 84 1.62 -7.13 0.79
CA GLU A 84 1.10 -7.82 1.97
C GLU A 84 -0.31 -7.31 2.39
N ALA A 85 -1.16 -7.03 1.40
CA ALA A 85 -2.45 -6.40 1.61
C ALA A 85 -3.44 -7.24 2.46
N THR A 86 -3.21 -8.53 2.59
CA THR A 86 -3.95 -9.43 3.50
C THR A 86 -3.68 -9.15 4.98
N GLN A 87 -2.54 -8.53 5.30
CA GLN A 87 -2.16 -8.17 6.67
C GLN A 87 -2.63 -6.77 7.07
N ILE A 88 -3.34 -6.06 6.18
CA ILE A 88 -3.82 -4.70 6.41
C ILE A 88 -5.34 -4.72 6.50
N LEU A 89 -5.88 -4.30 7.65
CA LEU A 89 -7.32 -4.21 7.85
C LEU A 89 -7.91 -3.13 6.94
N GLU A 90 -9.11 -3.35 6.43
CA GLU A 90 -9.77 -2.43 5.53
C GLU A 90 -9.85 -0.98 6.08
N PRO A 91 -10.19 -0.72 7.35
CA PRO A 91 -10.20 0.62 7.92
C PRO A 91 -8.85 1.36 7.81
N GLN A 92 -7.73 0.63 7.81
CA GLN A 92 -6.40 1.23 7.68
C GLN A 92 -6.11 1.75 6.26
N LEU A 93 -6.85 1.31 5.25
CA LEU A 93 -6.72 1.76 3.85
C LEU A 93 -7.75 2.82 3.45
N LEU A 94 -8.80 3.05 4.24
CA LEU A 94 -9.90 3.96 3.88
C LEU A 94 -9.42 5.39 3.59
N TRP A 95 -8.43 5.87 4.32
CA TRP A 95 -7.89 7.21 4.13
C TRP A 95 -7.30 7.42 2.73
N ILE A 96 -6.58 6.43 2.18
CA ILE A 96 -5.97 6.54 0.85
C ILE A 96 -7.00 6.27 -0.25
N LEU A 97 -7.94 5.34 -0.01
CA LEU A 97 -9.04 5.08 -0.94
C LEU A 97 -9.95 6.30 -1.13
N ALA A 98 -10.19 7.04 -0.03
CA ALA A 98 -11.03 8.24 -0.03
C ALA A 98 -10.27 9.54 -0.31
N ALA A 99 -8.93 9.49 -0.44
CA ALA A 99 -8.10 10.67 -0.60
C ALA A 99 -8.49 11.48 -1.85
N LYS A 100 -8.63 12.80 -1.68
CA LYS A 100 -8.92 13.74 -2.76
C LYS A 100 -7.78 14.72 -2.94
N SER A 101 -7.45 15.00 -4.18
CA SER A 101 -6.56 16.08 -4.55
C SER A 101 -7.25 17.45 -4.43
N SER A 102 -6.48 18.52 -4.54
CA SER A 102 -6.99 19.89 -4.37
C SER A 102 -8.10 20.29 -5.35
N ASP A 103 -8.25 19.57 -6.45
CA ASP A 103 -9.32 19.74 -7.45
C ASP A 103 -10.56 18.86 -7.16
N GLY A 104 -10.58 18.15 -6.04
CA GLY A 104 -11.69 17.29 -5.62
C GLY A 104 -11.73 15.90 -6.28
N GLN A 105 -10.81 15.59 -7.18
CA GLN A 105 -10.72 14.27 -7.80
C GLN A 105 -9.99 13.27 -6.90
N ASN A 106 -10.11 11.97 -7.22
CA ASN A 106 -9.36 10.94 -6.49
C ASN A 106 -7.86 11.16 -6.63
N SER A 107 -7.17 11.13 -5.51
CA SER A 107 -5.71 11.30 -5.48
C SER A 107 -4.96 10.09 -6.03
N VAL A 108 -5.60 8.92 -6.06
CA VAL A 108 -5.04 7.69 -6.63
C VAL A 108 -5.98 7.18 -7.73
N GLY A 109 -5.41 6.92 -8.90
CA GLY A 109 -6.17 6.47 -10.07
C GLY A 109 -6.47 4.97 -10.06
N LYS A 110 -5.53 4.14 -9.62
CA LYS A 110 -5.65 2.67 -9.58
C LYS A 110 -4.97 2.11 -8.34
N PHE A 111 -5.56 1.06 -7.78
CA PHE A 111 -4.95 0.26 -6.70
C PHE A 111 -4.56 -1.12 -7.22
N ILE A 112 -3.38 -1.59 -6.82
CA ILE A 112 -2.92 -2.96 -7.00
C ILE A 112 -2.67 -3.50 -5.59
N LEU A 113 -3.45 -4.49 -5.19
CA LEU A 113 -3.31 -5.16 -3.90
C LEU A 113 -2.61 -6.50 -4.13
N ILE A 114 -1.49 -6.71 -3.47
CA ILE A 114 -0.70 -7.95 -3.54
C ILE A 114 -0.80 -8.62 -2.18
N GLY A 115 -1.10 -9.90 -2.15
CA GLY A 115 -1.21 -10.64 -0.90
C GLY A 115 -1.51 -12.11 -1.13
N ASP A 116 -1.46 -12.88 -0.05
CA ASP A 116 -1.79 -14.29 -0.02
C ASP A 116 -2.79 -14.56 1.12
N HIS A 117 -4.04 -14.79 0.76
CA HIS A 117 -5.11 -15.04 1.72
C HIS A 117 -5.01 -16.38 2.45
N LYS A 118 -4.06 -17.24 2.06
CA LYS A 118 -3.75 -18.50 2.76
C LYS A 118 -2.65 -18.37 3.80
N GLN A 119 -1.96 -17.22 3.83
CA GLN A 119 -1.00 -16.89 4.88
C GLN A 119 -1.70 -16.30 6.11
N LEU A 120 -0.91 -15.98 7.14
CA LEU A 120 -1.44 -15.42 8.39
C LEU A 120 -2.15 -14.08 8.13
N PRO A 121 -3.40 -13.94 8.62
CA PRO A 121 -4.14 -12.68 8.51
C PRO A 121 -3.58 -11.60 9.43
N ALA A 122 -4.12 -10.39 9.30
CA ALA A 122 -3.85 -9.31 10.25
C ALA A 122 -4.21 -9.72 11.68
N VAL A 123 -3.39 -9.29 12.65
CA VAL A 123 -3.67 -9.52 14.07
C VAL A 123 -4.79 -8.58 14.52
N VAL A 124 -5.88 -9.15 15.01
CA VAL A 124 -7.03 -8.41 15.53
C VAL A 124 -7.33 -8.87 16.94
N LEU A 125 -7.41 -7.94 17.89
CA LEU A 125 -7.66 -8.21 19.30
C LEU A 125 -9.14 -8.41 19.61
N GLN A 126 -10.03 -7.79 18.82
CA GLN A 126 -11.48 -7.91 18.99
C GLN A 126 -11.98 -9.32 18.66
N SER A 127 -13.03 -9.76 19.34
CA SER A 127 -13.71 -11.00 19.01
C SER A 127 -14.40 -10.93 17.64
N LYS A 128 -14.88 -12.07 17.16
CA LYS A 128 -15.62 -12.11 15.89
C LYS A 128 -16.93 -11.33 16.01
N GLU A 129 -17.60 -11.46 17.12
CA GLU A 129 -18.88 -10.82 17.43
C GLU A 129 -18.73 -9.29 17.52
N GLU A 130 -17.67 -8.81 18.17
CA GLU A 130 -17.37 -7.36 18.26
C GLU A 130 -17.01 -6.70 16.94
N SER A 131 -16.58 -7.51 15.97
CA SER A 131 -16.13 -7.05 14.64
C SER A 131 -17.20 -7.24 13.57
N GLU A 132 -18.35 -7.86 13.90
CA GLU A 132 -19.40 -8.14 12.94
C GLU A 132 -20.10 -6.85 12.48
N VAL A 133 -20.41 -6.79 11.19
CA VAL A 133 -21.09 -5.67 10.56
C VAL A 133 -22.59 -5.98 10.42
N PHE A 134 -23.43 -5.15 10.99
CA PHE A 134 -24.90 -5.30 10.97
C PHE A 134 -25.60 -4.38 9.97
N ASP A 135 -24.95 -3.30 9.52
CA ASP A 135 -25.50 -2.38 8.54
C ASP A 135 -25.72 -3.08 7.19
N GLU A 136 -26.95 -3.06 6.71
CA GLU A 136 -27.33 -3.73 5.45
C GLU A 136 -26.59 -3.18 4.23
N GLY A 137 -26.36 -1.86 4.19
CA GLY A 137 -25.65 -1.22 3.08
C GLY A 137 -24.21 -1.70 2.98
N LEU A 138 -23.53 -1.82 4.12
CA LEU A 138 -22.16 -2.35 4.19
C LEU A 138 -22.11 -3.85 3.88
N ARG A 139 -23.09 -4.62 4.36
CA ARG A 139 -23.18 -6.05 4.04
C ARG A 139 -23.42 -6.30 2.56
N ASN A 140 -24.20 -5.46 1.90
CA ASN A 140 -24.48 -5.56 0.47
C ASN A 140 -23.24 -5.36 -0.42
N ILE A 141 -22.24 -4.61 0.05
CA ILE A 141 -20.96 -4.49 -0.61
C ILE A 141 -19.93 -5.55 -0.16
N GLY A 142 -20.37 -6.57 0.57
CA GLY A 142 -19.56 -7.69 1.02
C GLY A 142 -18.72 -7.43 2.28
N LEU A 143 -18.91 -6.30 2.98
CA LEU A 143 -18.26 -6.03 4.26
C LEU A 143 -19.06 -6.70 5.39
N LEU A 144 -18.66 -7.91 5.76
CA LEU A 144 -19.36 -8.72 6.74
C LEU A 144 -18.72 -8.65 8.14
N ASN A 145 -17.40 -8.39 8.17
CA ASN A 145 -16.65 -8.34 9.41
C ASN A 145 -15.44 -7.39 9.26
N LEU A 146 -15.18 -6.54 10.25
CA LEU A 146 -14.06 -5.59 10.26
C LEU A 146 -12.68 -6.24 10.49
N LYS A 147 -12.64 -7.54 10.77
CA LYS A 147 -11.39 -8.33 10.84
C LYS A 147 -10.87 -8.70 9.47
N ASP A 148 -11.72 -8.66 8.45
CA ASP A 148 -11.33 -8.98 7.08
C ASP A 148 -10.48 -7.84 6.50
N SER A 149 -9.50 -8.20 5.71
CA SER A 149 -8.77 -7.23 4.89
C SER A 149 -9.60 -6.83 3.67
N LEU A 150 -9.33 -5.64 3.14
CA LEU A 150 -9.90 -5.23 1.86
C LEU A 150 -9.55 -6.23 0.74
N PHE A 151 -8.32 -6.79 0.80
CA PHE A 151 -7.88 -7.81 -0.17
C PHE A 151 -8.80 -9.02 -0.15
N GLU A 152 -9.09 -9.61 1.01
CA GLU A 152 -9.95 -10.79 1.12
C GLU A 152 -11.39 -10.50 0.68
N ARG A 153 -11.92 -9.32 1.02
CA ARG A 153 -13.26 -8.91 0.59
C ARG A 153 -13.35 -8.80 -0.93
N LEU A 154 -12.41 -8.12 -1.57
CA LEU A 154 -12.36 -7.98 -3.02
C LEU A 154 -12.05 -9.31 -3.72
N TYR A 155 -11.15 -10.12 -3.15
CA TYR A 155 -10.89 -11.46 -3.65
C TYR A 155 -12.15 -12.31 -3.71
N ARG A 156 -12.93 -12.37 -2.61
CA ARG A 156 -14.20 -13.10 -2.57
C ARG A 156 -15.22 -12.57 -3.58
N TYR A 157 -15.31 -11.25 -3.72
CA TYR A 157 -16.19 -10.62 -4.67
C TYR A 157 -15.84 -11.01 -6.12
N HIS A 158 -14.59 -10.87 -6.51
CA HIS A 158 -14.15 -11.15 -7.88
C HIS A 158 -14.01 -12.65 -8.18
N LEU A 159 -13.83 -13.49 -7.17
CA LEU A 159 -13.85 -14.95 -7.34
C LEU A 159 -15.25 -15.47 -7.73
N ALA A 160 -16.30 -14.81 -7.24
CA ALA A 160 -17.69 -15.13 -7.61
C ALA A 160 -18.05 -14.66 -9.02
N GLU A 161 -17.26 -13.79 -9.62
CA GLU A 161 -17.42 -13.24 -10.96
C GLU A 161 -16.50 -13.96 -11.93
N GLU A 162 -17.02 -14.97 -12.66
CA GLU A 162 -16.22 -15.76 -13.60
C GLU A 162 -15.47 -14.86 -14.60
N GLY A 163 -14.14 -15.04 -14.68
CA GLY A 163 -13.30 -14.29 -15.62
C GLY A 163 -13.08 -12.83 -15.28
N SER A 164 -13.24 -12.42 -14.03
CA SER A 164 -13.00 -11.04 -13.60
C SER A 164 -11.58 -10.59 -13.97
N PRO A 165 -11.41 -9.51 -14.74
CA PRO A 165 -10.08 -9.01 -15.13
C PRO A 165 -9.34 -8.33 -13.96
N ALA A 166 -9.99 -8.19 -12.79
CA ALA A 166 -9.42 -7.57 -11.62
C ALA A 166 -8.65 -8.55 -10.71
N LEU A 167 -8.77 -9.86 -10.96
CA LEU A 167 -8.12 -10.90 -10.19
C LEU A 167 -7.11 -11.67 -11.04
N ASP A 168 -5.89 -11.77 -10.56
CA ASP A 168 -4.84 -12.58 -11.17
C ASP A 168 -4.02 -13.32 -10.10
N MET A 169 -3.33 -14.38 -10.49
CA MET A 169 -2.56 -15.22 -9.59
C MET A 169 -1.14 -15.45 -10.12
N LEU A 170 -0.15 -15.15 -9.28
CA LEU A 170 1.24 -15.47 -9.58
C LEU A 170 1.49 -16.97 -9.38
N CYS A 171 1.77 -17.69 -10.49
CA CYS A 171 1.94 -19.15 -10.51
C CYS A 171 3.41 -19.60 -10.45
N ARG A 172 4.37 -18.66 -10.48
CA ARG A 172 5.80 -18.98 -10.46
C ARG A 172 6.47 -18.32 -9.26
N GLN A 173 7.15 -19.11 -8.47
CA GLN A 173 7.98 -18.60 -7.36
C GLN A 173 9.45 -18.48 -7.82
N GLY A 174 10.18 -17.48 -7.30
CA GLY A 174 11.61 -17.25 -7.54
C GLY A 174 12.46 -17.13 -6.26
N ARG A 175 11.83 -17.28 -5.08
CA ARG A 175 12.48 -17.07 -3.78
C ARG A 175 13.11 -18.33 -3.21
N MET A 176 12.42 -19.47 -3.29
CA MET A 176 12.84 -20.70 -2.64
C MET A 176 13.70 -21.56 -3.54
N ASN A 177 14.70 -22.22 -2.95
CA ASN A 177 15.42 -23.30 -3.64
C ASN A 177 14.42 -24.38 -4.09
N PRO A 178 14.59 -25.00 -5.28
CA PRO A 178 13.69 -26.03 -5.77
C PRO A 178 13.42 -27.18 -4.80
N HIS A 179 14.44 -27.63 -4.05
CA HIS A 179 14.29 -28.69 -3.04
C HIS A 179 13.41 -28.27 -1.85
N VAL A 180 13.44 -26.99 -1.48
CA VAL A 180 12.57 -26.45 -0.41
C VAL A 180 11.15 -26.24 -0.96
N ALA A 181 11.02 -25.76 -2.20
CA ALA A 181 9.72 -25.53 -2.84
C ALA A 181 8.91 -26.81 -3.07
N TYR A 182 9.58 -27.95 -3.18
CA TYR A 182 8.93 -29.26 -3.36
C TYR A 182 8.17 -29.74 -2.11
N PHE A 183 8.49 -29.24 -0.93
CA PHE A 183 7.92 -29.70 0.34
C PHE A 183 6.49 -29.20 0.62
N PRO A 184 6.11 -27.98 0.30
CA PRO A 184 4.76 -27.45 0.54
C PRO A 184 3.76 -27.65 -0.61
N ASN A 185 4.15 -28.26 -1.72
CA ASN A 185 3.28 -28.50 -2.88
C ASN A 185 2.84 -29.95 -2.96
#